data_f2305f2cd2267ef53c8d3475fba561aa
#
_entry.id   f2305f2cd2267ef53c8d3475fba561aa
#
_cell.length_a   1.000
_cell.length_b   1.000
_cell.length_c   1.000
_cell.angle_alpha   90.00
_cell.angle_beta   90.00
_cell.angle_gamma   90.00
#
_symmetry.space_group_name_H-M   'P 1'
#
loop_
_entity.id
_entity.type
_entity.pdbx_description
1 polymer ?
#
loop_
_entity_poly.entity_id
_entity_poly.type
_entity_poly.pdbx_seq_one_letter_code
_entity_poly.pdbx_strand_id
1 'polypeptide(L)'
;VESTVFSKFLLEPQWYQDQIVNYIEESLNIKKYSISDTEQGVLPMFEINSQNKDNYIQIGAKGGATKISSGYAFSFFLKQLTSNDKDYHSYWDNWMDKIFVKYLEDNRNSDQIFMKMAEKLNGEEFSSFMMGKATFLTKLKVIFAMPKIGFLKSYLSTIFN
;
A
#
# COMPACT_ATOMS: atom_id res chain seq x y z
N VAL A 1 18.17 1.22 3.52
CA VAL A 1 17.56 1.83 2.33
C VAL A 1 16.61 0.83 1.71
N GLU A 2 15.45 1.28 1.26
CA GLU A 2 14.43 0.47 0.62
C GLU A 2 14.08 1.09 -0.74
N SER A 3 13.89 0.23 -1.75
CA SER A 3 13.35 0.61 -3.05
C SER A 3 12.05 -0.16 -3.28
N THR A 4 10.94 0.56 -3.40
CA THR A 4 9.60 -0.01 -3.59
C THR A 4 8.96 0.57 -4.86
N VAL A 5 8.34 -0.29 -5.67
CA VAL A 5 7.68 0.12 -6.91
C VAL A 5 6.27 -0.44 -6.97
N PHE A 6 5.31 0.44 -7.29
CA PHE A 6 3.98 0.03 -7.69
C PHE A 6 4.00 -0.30 -9.18
N SER A 7 3.85 -1.57 -9.52
CA SER A 7 3.92 -2.05 -10.91
C SER A 7 2.95 -3.19 -11.16
N LYS A 8 2.45 -3.28 -12.39
CA LYS A 8 1.67 -4.45 -12.85
C LYS A 8 2.53 -5.69 -13.06
N PHE A 9 3.82 -5.51 -13.23
CA PHE A 9 4.78 -6.56 -13.49
C PHE A 9 5.94 -6.44 -12.52
N LEU A 10 6.51 -7.59 -12.12
CA LEU A 10 7.74 -7.58 -11.34
C LEU A 10 8.89 -7.13 -12.24
N LEU A 11 9.68 -6.21 -11.71
CA LEU A 11 10.94 -5.81 -12.34
C LEU A 11 12.04 -6.79 -11.95
N GLU A 12 13.11 -6.80 -12.74
CA GLU A 12 14.28 -7.64 -12.46
C GLU A 12 14.93 -7.24 -11.13
N PRO A 13 15.39 -8.19 -10.30
CA PRO A 13 16.03 -7.88 -9.01
C PRO A 13 17.18 -6.89 -9.11
N GLN A 14 17.94 -6.94 -10.20
CA GLN A 14 19.06 -6.03 -10.45
C GLN A 14 18.59 -4.58 -10.54
N TRP A 15 17.41 -4.32 -11.10
CA TRP A 15 16.87 -2.97 -11.19
C TRP A 15 16.71 -2.34 -9.80
N TYR A 16 16.19 -3.09 -8.81
CA TYR A 16 16.01 -2.58 -7.45
C TYR A 16 17.36 -2.30 -6.77
N GLN A 17 18.34 -3.18 -6.99
CA GLN A 17 19.69 -2.98 -6.46
C GLN A 17 20.34 -1.72 -7.04
N ASP A 18 20.22 -1.50 -8.34
CA ASP A 18 20.74 -0.30 -9.01
C ASP A 18 20.10 0.98 -8.47
N GLN A 19 18.77 0.97 -8.19
CA GLN A 19 18.09 2.12 -7.58
C GLN A 19 18.63 2.41 -6.16
N ILE A 20 18.84 1.37 -5.35
CA ILE A 20 19.40 1.52 -4.00
C ILE A 20 20.83 2.06 -4.03
N VAL A 21 21.67 1.49 -4.88
CA VAL A 21 23.06 1.93 -5.06
C VAL A 21 23.10 3.39 -5.52
N ASN A 22 22.37 3.73 -6.57
CA ASN A 22 22.30 5.10 -7.07
C ASN A 22 21.83 6.09 -5.99
N TYR A 23 20.83 5.73 -5.19
CA TYR A 23 20.38 6.58 -4.10
C TYR A 23 21.47 6.78 -3.03
N ILE A 24 22.15 5.72 -2.62
CA ILE A 24 23.23 5.79 -1.63
C ILE A 24 24.40 6.65 -2.15
N GLU A 25 24.81 6.41 -3.38
CA GLU A 25 26.02 7.03 -3.93
C GLU A 25 25.79 8.45 -4.46
N GLU A 26 24.66 8.70 -5.13
CA GLU A 26 24.38 9.99 -5.76
C GLU A 26 23.59 10.94 -4.85
N SER A 27 22.52 10.42 -4.17
CA SER A 27 21.67 11.28 -3.34
C SER A 27 22.24 11.49 -1.93
N LEU A 28 22.76 10.43 -1.30
CA LEU A 28 23.37 10.51 0.03
C LEU A 28 24.87 10.81 0.00
N ASN A 29 25.51 10.76 -1.17
CA ASN A 29 26.94 10.95 -1.37
C ASN A 29 27.83 10.04 -0.49
N ILE A 30 27.38 8.81 -0.26
CA ILE A 30 28.11 7.81 0.53
C ILE A 30 28.85 6.88 -0.43
N LYS A 31 30.19 6.97 -0.46
CA LYS A 31 31.03 6.18 -1.38
C LYS A 31 31.65 4.92 -0.74
N LYS A 32 31.57 4.77 0.58
CA LYS A 32 32.09 3.59 1.30
C LYS A 32 31.01 3.07 2.25
N TYR A 33 30.49 1.90 1.95
CA TYR A 33 29.51 1.19 2.77
C TYR A 33 29.67 -0.31 2.59
N SER A 34 29.07 -1.09 3.48
CA SER A 34 28.93 -2.54 3.34
C SER A 34 27.47 -2.92 3.46
N ILE A 35 27.03 -3.86 2.65
CA ILE A 35 25.70 -4.43 2.73
C ILE A 35 25.76 -5.58 3.74
N SER A 36 25.05 -5.44 4.85
CA SER A 36 24.99 -6.45 5.92
C SER A 36 23.93 -7.52 5.64
N ASP A 37 22.81 -7.11 5.04
CA ASP A 37 21.70 -8.01 4.75
C ASP A 37 20.86 -7.44 3.60
N THR A 38 20.12 -8.32 2.91
CA THR A 38 19.25 -7.98 1.79
C THR A 38 17.94 -8.74 1.92
N GLU A 39 16.83 -8.02 1.90
CA GLU A 39 15.49 -8.60 1.90
C GLU A 39 14.77 -8.20 0.60
N GLN A 40 14.02 -9.13 0.03
CA GLN A 40 13.20 -8.90 -1.14
C GLN A 40 11.82 -9.53 -0.95
N GLY A 41 10.77 -8.79 -1.31
CA GLY A 41 9.41 -9.28 -1.19
C GLY A 41 8.47 -8.68 -2.23
N VAL A 42 7.32 -9.33 -2.41
CA VAL A 42 6.23 -8.86 -3.25
C VAL A 42 5.01 -8.64 -2.37
N LEU A 43 4.51 -7.41 -2.36
CA LEU A 43 3.29 -7.06 -1.64
C LEU A 43 2.11 -7.06 -2.62
N PRO A 44 1.10 -7.92 -2.41
CA PRO A 44 -0.06 -7.96 -3.29
C PRO A 44 -0.91 -6.70 -3.12
N MET A 45 -1.15 -5.99 -4.24
CA MET A 45 -2.02 -4.82 -4.31
C MET A 45 -3.43 -5.20 -4.80
N PHE A 46 -3.92 -6.36 -4.41
CA PHE A 46 -5.25 -6.88 -4.73
C PHE A 46 -5.80 -7.69 -3.56
N GLU A 47 -7.12 -7.86 -3.54
CA GLU A 47 -7.80 -8.62 -2.51
C GLU A 47 -7.45 -10.11 -2.61
N ILE A 48 -6.87 -10.65 -1.56
CA ILE A 48 -6.58 -12.08 -1.47
C ILE A 48 -7.74 -12.77 -0.77
N ASN A 49 -8.45 -13.60 -1.51
CA ASN A 49 -9.43 -14.51 -0.93
C ASN A 49 -8.68 -15.68 -0.29
N SER A 50 -8.46 -15.60 1.02
CA SER A 50 -7.85 -16.70 1.76
C SER A 50 -8.79 -17.91 1.76
N GLN A 51 -8.44 -18.93 0.99
CA GLN A 51 -9.09 -20.24 1.10
C GLN A 51 -8.42 -20.98 2.25
N ASN A 52 -9.09 -21.08 3.39
CA ASN A 52 -8.69 -21.99 4.44
C ASN A 52 -8.80 -23.43 3.91
N LYS A 53 -7.68 -24.06 3.63
CA LYS A 53 -7.63 -25.49 3.29
C LYS A 53 -7.59 -26.28 4.60
N ASP A 54 -8.48 -27.19 4.70
CA ASP A 54 -8.85 -28.18 5.72
C ASP A 54 -8.18 -28.20 7.11
N ASN A 55 -6.97 -27.65 7.32
CA ASN A 55 -6.30 -27.64 8.64
C ASN A 55 -5.38 -26.43 8.85
N TYR A 56 -5.42 -25.43 7.96
CA TYR A 56 -4.54 -24.26 8.07
C TYR A 56 -5.32 -22.96 8.02
N ILE A 57 -5.04 -22.07 8.97
CA ILE A 57 -5.48 -20.69 8.91
C ILE A 57 -4.34 -19.90 8.24
N GLN A 58 -4.62 -19.32 7.10
CA GLN A 58 -3.66 -18.42 6.45
C GLN A 58 -3.67 -17.08 7.17
N ILE A 59 -2.48 -16.61 7.56
CA ILE A 59 -2.28 -15.34 8.25
C ILE A 59 -1.29 -14.46 7.47
N GLY A 60 -1.18 -13.17 7.87
CA GLY A 60 -0.33 -12.21 7.19
C GLY A 60 -0.82 -11.88 5.79
N ALA A 61 0.08 -11.57 4.87
CA ALA A 61 -0.26 -11.19 3.49
C ALA A 61 -1.08 -12.27 2.77
N LYS A 62 -0.74 -13.54 2.91
CA LYS A 62 -1.51 -14.67 2.35
C LYS A 62 -2.91 -14.79 2.94
N GLY A 63 -3.09 -14.39 4.18
CA GLY A 63 -4.39 -14.32 4.85
C GLY A 63 -5.17 -13.03 4.57
N GLY A 64 -4.70 -12.18 3.64
CA GLY A 64 -5.36 -10.95 3.27
C GLY A 64 -5.14 -9.78 4.25
N ALA A 65 -4.13 -9.86 5.15
CA ALA A 65 -3.87 -8.79 6.11
C ALA A 65 -3.29 -7.51 5.50
N THR A 66 -2.96 -7.52 4.21
CA THR A 66 -2.35 -6.37 3.54
C THR A 66 -3.41 -5.36 3.16
N LYS A 67 -3.19 -4.08 3.53
CA LYS A 67 -3.96 -2.97 2.99
C LYS A 67 -3.57 -2.77 1.53
N ILE A 68 -4.48 -3.07 0.61
CA ILE A 68 -4.17 -3.17 -0.82
C ILE A 68 -3.68 -1.85 -1.45
N SER A 69 -4.07 -0.70 -0.90
CA SER A 69 -3.64 0.62 -1.40
C SER A 69 -2.23 1.03 -1.01
N SER A 70 -1.63 0.40 -0.01
CA SER A 70 -0.33 0.82 0.55
C SER A 70 0.65 -0.31 0.85
N GLY A 71 0.19 -1.56 0.82
CA GLY A 71 1.00 -2.70 1.26
C GLY A 71 1.14 -2.84 2.77
N TYR A 72 0.57 -1.91 3.57
CA TYR A 72 0.69 -1.97 5.02
C TYR A 72 -0.06 -3.17 5.60
N ALA A 73 0.59 -3.97 6.44
CA ALA A 73 0.03 -5.23 6.94
C ALA A 73 0.06 -5.38 8.46
N PHE A 74 0.97 -4.73 9.17
CA PHE A 74 1.27 -5.05 10.58
C PHE A 74 0.05 -4.97 11.51
N SER A 75 -0.72 -3.88 11.50
CA SER A 75 -1.89 -3.76 12.37
C SER A 75 -3.00 -4.74 12.02
N PHE A 76 -3.14 -5.07 10.74
CA PHE A 76 -4.13 -6.04 10.28
C PHE A 76 -3.71 -7.49 10.62
N PHE A 77 -2.43 -7.78 10.51
CA PHE A 77 -1.87 -9.04 10.98
C PHE A 77 -2.09 -9.25 12.49
N LEU A 78 -1.86 -8.22 13.31
CA LEU A 78 -2.16 -8.30 14.74
C LEU A 78 -3.65 -8.55 15.00
N LYS A 79 -4.54 -7.92 14.25
CA LYS A 79 -5.98 -8.20 14.35
C LYS A 79 -6.31 -9.64 13.99
N GLN A 80 -5.70 -10.21 12.94
CA GLN A 80 -5.89 -11.61 12.59
C GLN A 80 -5.47 -12.56 13.73
N LEU A 81 -4.43 -12.23 14.48
CA LEU A 81 -3.96 -13.04 15.61
C LEU A 81 -4.81 -12.91 16.87
N THR A 82 -5.43 -11.75 17.08
CA THR A 82 -6.09 -11.41 18.36
C THR A 82 -7.62 -11.47 18.28
N SER A 83 -8.20 -11.49 17.09
CA SER A 83 -9.66 -11.54 16.91
C SER A 83 -10.07 -12.78 16.11
N ASN A 84 -11.20 -13.37 16.51
CA ASN A 84 -11.87 -14.38 15.69
C ASN A 84 -12.65 -13.78 14.52
N ASP A 85 -12.59 -12.46 14.38
CA ASP A 85 -13.29 -11.73 13.33
C ASP A 85 -12.49 -11.83 12.02
N LYS A 86 -13.13 -12.30 10.96
CA LYS A 86 -12.52 -12.40 9.62
C LYS A 86 -12.53 -11.05 8.90
N ASP A 87 -13.36 -10.10 9.34
CA ASP A 87 -13.52 -8.78 8.74
C ASP A 87 -12.62 -7.74 9.41
N TYR A 88 -11.30 -7.92 9.32
CA TYR A 88 -10.33 -6.96 9.85
C TYR A 88 -10.14 -5.70 8.98
N HIS A 89 -10.66 -5.69 7.77
CA HIS A 89 -10.80 -4.49 6.93
C HIS A 89 -12.26 -4.04 6.93
N SER A 90 -12.49 -2.73 7.09
CA SER A 90 -13.85 -2.22 6.94
C SER A 90 -14.26 -2.23 5.46
N TYR A 91 -15.55 -2.47 5.19
CA TYR A 91 -16.10 -2.41 3.82
C TYR A 91 -15.76 -1.09 3.12
N TRP A 92 -15.84 0.02 3.85
CA TRP A 92 -15.53 1.36 3.35
C TRP A 92 -14.05 1.52 2.98
N ASP A 93 -13.14 1.01 3.81
CA ASP A 93 -11.71 1.07 3.54
C ASP A 93 -11.35 0.23 2.32
N ASN A 94 -11.88 -0.99 2.21
CA ASN A 94 -11.68 -1.85 1.05
C ASN A 94 -12.19 -1.18 -0.24
N TRP A 95 -13.35 -0.55 -0.18
CA TRP A 95 -13.91 0.16 -1.33
C TRP A 95 -13.04 1.34 -1.76
N MET A 96 -12.59 2.18 -0.81
CA MET A 96 -11.66 3.28 -1.09
C MET A 96 -10.34 2.76 -1.65
N ASP A 97 -9.80 1.69 -1.11
CA ASP A 97 -8.56 1.08 -1.55
C ASP A 97 -8.66 0.56 -3.01
N LYS A 98 -9.76 -0.07 -3.38
CA LYS A 98 -10.00 -0.52 -4.77
C LYS A 98 -9.96 0.66 -5.75
N ILE A 99 -10.60 1.77 -5.42
CA ILE A 99 -10.57 2.98 -6.26
C ILE A 99 -9.14 3.53 -6.35
N PHE A 100 -8.42 3.54 -5.23
CA PHE A 100 -7.06 4.03 -5.15
C PHE A 100 -6.11 3.19 -6.02
N VAL A 101 -6.16 1.86 -5.89
CA VAL A 101 -5.35 0.95 -6.72
C VAL A 101 -5.68 1.12 -8.20
N LYS A 102 -6.96 1.20 -8.54
CA LYS A 102 -7.38 1.46 -9.92
C LYS A 102 -6.82 2.78 -10.46
N TYR A 103 -6.80 3.82 -9.63
CA TYR A 103 -6.17 5.08 -10.00
C TYR A 103 -4.65 4.93 -10.23
N LEU A 104 -3.94 4.18 -9.37
CA LEU A 104 -2.51 3.92 -9.52
C LEU A 104 -2.21 3.17 -10.83
N GLU A 105 -3.05 2.21 -11.20
CA GLU A 105 -2.93 1.46 -12.45
C GLU A 105 -3.07 2.32 -13.71
N ASP A 106 -3.98 3.29 -13.65
CA ASP A 106 -4.34 4.11 -14.82
C ASP A 106 -3.45 5.35 -14.98
N ASN A 107 -2.64 5.71 -13.96
CA ASN A 107 -1.87 6.94 -13.94
C ASN A 107 -0.38 6.72 -13.65
N ARG A 108 0.48 7.20 -14.57
CA ARG A 108 1.94 7.07 -14.46
C ARG A 108 2.58 7.91 -13.34
N ASN A 109 1.94 9.02 -12.93
CA ASN A 109 2.47 9.95 -11.91
C ASN A 109 1.81 9.69 -10.55
N SER A 110 1.65 8.44 -10.19
CA SER A 110 0.99 8.01 -8.96
C SER A 110 1.79 8.29 -7.69
N ASP A 111 3.11 8.47 -7.80
CA ASP A 111 4.02 8.87 -6.72
C ASP A 111 3.60 10.18 -6.04
N GLN A 112 3.14 11.16 -6.81
CA GLN A 112 2.69 12.46 -6.29
C GLN A 112 1.46 12.37 -5.36
N ILE A 113 0.72 11.28 -5.41
CA ILE A 113 -0.46 11.10 -4.56
C ILE A 113 -0.08 10.97 -3.10
N PHE A 114 0.92 10.14 -2.81
CA PHE A 114 1.40 9.95 -1.45
C PHE A 114 1.97 11.25 -0.88
N MET A 115 2.66 12.03 -1.72
CA MET A 115 3.14 13.36 -1.34
C MET A 115 1.99 14.31 -1.02
N LYS A 116 0.95 14.36 -1.85
CA LYS A 116 -0.25 15.18 -1.58
C LYS A 116 -0.98 14.77 -0.31
N MET A 117 -1.04 13.48 -0.02
CA MET A 117 -1.60 13.00 1.26
C MET A 117 -0.75 13.48 2.44
N ALA A 118 0.59 13.33 2.35
CA ALA A 118 1.50 13.77 3.40
C ALA A 118 1.46 15.28 3.64
N GLU A 119 1.23 16.09 2.59
CA GLU A 119 1.07 17.54 2.70
C GLU A 119 -0.25 17.96 3.38
N LYS A 120 -1.32 17.16 3.27
CA LYS A 120 -2.67 17.49 3.75
C LYS A 120 -3.02 16.87 5.10
N LEU A 121 -2.34 15.81 5.48
CA LEU A 121 -2.53 15.10 6.73
C LEU A 121 -1.37 15.40 7.68
N ASN A 122 -1.66 15.54 8.97
CA ASN A 122 -0.59 15.49 9.96
C ASN A 122 -0.12 14.03 10.15
N GLY A 123 0.99 13.83 10.89
CA GLY A 123 1.59 12.50 11.07
C GLY A 123 0.65 11.48 11.73
N GLU A 124 -0.18 11.91 12.68
CA GLU A 124 -1.16 11.05 13.35
C GLU A 124 -2.30 10.64 12.39
N GLU A 125 -2.84 11.60 11.64
CA GLU A 125 -3.87 11.35 10.64
C GLU A 125 -3.36 10.42 9.54
N PHE A 126 -2.14 10.64 9.04
CA PHE A 126 -1.52 9.80 8.04
C PHE A 126 -1.30 8.38 8.56
N SER A 127 -0.71 8.23 9.75
CA SER A 127 -0.49 6.95 10.40
C SER A 127 -1.81 6.20 10.65
N SER A 128 -2.84 6.88 11.19
CA SER A 128 -4.15 6.28 11.43
C SER A 128 -4.82 5.83 10.13
N PHE A 129 -4.66 6.58 9.05
CA PHE A 129 -5.16 6.21 7.73
C PHE A 129 -4.46 4.94 7.20
N MET A 130 -3.13 4.89 7.29
CA MET A 130 -2.35 3.72 6.88
C MET A 130 -2.71 2.46 7.69
N MET A 131 -3.00 2.61 8.99
CA MET A 131 -3.39 1.51 9.87
C MET A 131 -4.87 1.11 9.79
N GLY A 132 -5.67 1.74 8.92
CA GLY A 132 -7.12 1.48 8.82
C GLY A 132 -7.91 1.93 10.06
N LYS A 133 -7.39 2.91 10.79
CA LYS A 133 -8.03 3.48 12.01
C LYS A 133 -8.46 4.94 11.83
N ALA A 134 -8.42 5.45 10.58
CA ALA A 134 -8.74 6.83 10.28
C ALA A 134 -10.19 7.19 10.64
N THR A 135 -10.36 8.36 11.20
CA THR A 135 -11.69 8.93 11.43
C THR A 135 -12.37 9.29 10.12
N PHE A 136 -13.69 9.47 10.14
CA PHE A 136 -14.42 9.93 8.96
C PHE A 136 -13.89 11.25 8.40
N LEU A 137 -13.53 12.20 9.29
CA LEU A 137 -12.94 13.48 8.87
C LEU A 137 -11.59 13.31 8.20
N THR A 138 -10.73 12.42 8.70
CA THR A 138 -9.45 12.10 8.07
C THR A 138 -9.66 11.48 6.68
N LYS A 139 -10.62 10.56 6.54
CA LYS A 139 -10.98 9.97 5.24
C LYS A 139 -11.47 11.03 4.25
N LEU A 140 -12.28 12.00 4.68
CA LEU A 140 -12.69 13.13 3.85
C LEU A 140 -11.49 13.99 3.42
N LYS A 141 -10.55 14.29 4.33
CA LYS A 141 -9.32 15.03 3.98
C LYS A 141 -8.54 14.31 2.89
N VAL A 142 -8.40 12.97 2.97
CA VAL A 142 -7.77 12.15 1.93
C VAL A 142 -8.50 12.31 0.60
N ILE A 143 -9.81 12.15 0.58
CA ILE A 143 -10.62 12.29 -0.64
C ILE A 143 -10.43 13.67 -1.27
N PHE A 144 -10.40 14.74 -0.45
CA PHE A 144 -10.20 16.11 -0.95
C PHE A 144 -8.76 16.39 -1.39
N ALA A 145 -7.77 15.67 -0.87
CA ALA A 145 -6.38 15.77 -1.31
C ALA A 145 -6.15 15.13 -2.70
N MET A 146 -7.02 14.18 -3.09
CA MET A 146 -6.85 13.43 -4.33
C MET A 146 -7.24 14.23 -5.58
N PRO A 147 -6.62 13.93 -6.75
CA PRO A 147 -7.00 14.51 -8.04
C PRO A 147 -8.42 14.09 -8.44
N LYS A 148 -9.37 15.01 -8.31
CA LYS A 148 -10.82 14.73 -8.42
C LYS A 148 -11.24 14.03 -9.70
N ILE A 149 -10.74 14.49 -10.86
CA ILE A 149 -11.13 13.96 -12.18
C ILE A 149 -10.61 12.53 -12.36
N GLY A 150 -9.35 12.28 -12.00
CA GLY A 150 -8.77 10.94 -12.12
C GLY A 150 -9.45 9.93 -11.22
N PHE A 151 -9.68 10.30 -9.95
CA PHE A 151 -10.39 9.44 -9.00
C PHE A 151 -11.84 9.20 -9.38
N LEU A 152 -12.55 10.18 -9.93
CA LEU A 152 -13.91 9.98 -10.42
C LEU A 152 -13.96 8.97 -11.58
N LYS A 153 -13.00 9.03 -12.51
CA LYS A 153 -12.88 8.05 -13.59
C LYS A 153 -12.65 6.64 -13.04
N SER A 154 -11.69 6.49 -12.11
CA SER A 154 -11.39 5.21 -11.48
C SER A 154 -12.57 4.67 -10.67
N TYR A 155 -13.30 5.52 -9.97
CA TYR A 155 -14.55 5.19 -9.28
C TYR A 155 -15.61 4.64 -10.25
N LEU A 156 -15.90 5.35 -11.33
CA LEU A 156 -16.87 4.89 -12.34
C LEU A 156 -16.44 3.57 -12.97
N SER A 157 -15.16 3.41 -13.29
CA SER A 157 -14.60 2.16 -13.81
C SER A 157 -14.74 0.99 -12.82
N THR A 158 -14.68 1.23 -11.52
CA THR A 158 -14.82 0.18 -10.49
C THR A 158 -16.29 -0.27 -10.30
N ILE A 159 -17.25 0.59 -10.65
CA ILE A 159 -18.69 0.25 -10.53
C ILE A 159 -19.19 -0.48 -11.77
N PHE A 160 -18.68 -0.13 -12.95
CA PHE A 160 -19.20 -0.62 -14.23
C PHE A 160 -18.40 -1.80 -14.82
N ASN A 161 -17.38 -2.30 -14.13
CA ASN A 161 -16.67 -3.55 -14.40
C ASN A 161 -16.97 -4.58 -13.31
#